data_8c0ad20a1eedebea95fc03605e8b3ba2
#
_entry.id   8c0ad20a1eedebea95fc03605e8b3ba2
#
_cell.length_a   1.000
_cell.length_b   1.000
_cell.length_c   1.000
_cell.angle_alpha   90.00
_cell.angle_beta   90.00
_cell.angle_gamma   90.00
#
_symmetry.space_group_name_H-M   'P 1'
#
loop_
_entity.id
_entity.type
_entity.pdbx_description
1 polymer ?
#
loop_
_entity_poly.entity_id
_entity_poly.type
_entity_poly.pdbx_seq_one_letter_code
_entity_poly.pdbx_strand_id
1 'polypeptide(L)'
;MTPINTIYSEMGIRETVLSFGNTIEKDLKKRFEKIDKIAEYNQLKVVKAMQDNRVSAGCFNYASGYGYDDQGRDTLEKVYASIFHTESALVRPQITCGTHALALALAANLRPGDELLAPAGKPYDTLEEVIGIRPSNGSLAEYGITYSQVDLLDDGTFDYENIKKAINEKTKMVAIQRSKGYQTRPSFSVEQIGELIAFVKRLKPDLICMVDNCYGEFVETIEPSDVGADMTVGSLIKNPGGGLAPIGGYIAGREDLIDACGYRLTSPGLGREVGASLGIMKDFYQGLFLAPTVAAAALKGAIFAANIYEKLGFPVIPNSTESRHDIIQAVEFGIPEGVIEFCKGIQAAAPVDSYVTPEPWPMPGYDSDVIMAAGAFVQGSSIELSADGPIKPPYAVYFQGGLTWPHAKLGILMSLEYLVRAGIVTL
;
A
#
# COMPACT_ATOMS: atom_id res chain seq x y z
N MET A 1 -11.10 -22.07 31.48
CA MET A 1 -10.61 -21.31 30.32
C MET A 1 -11.18 -21.94 29.05
N THR A 2 -11.60 -21.15 28.08
CA THR A 2 -11.98 -21.71 26.77
C THR A 2 -10.71 -22.18 26.02
N PRO A 3 -10.79 -23.14 25.10
CA PRO A 3 -9.61 -23.58 24.34
C PRO A 3 -8.85 -22.44 23.67
N ILE A 4 -9.56 -21.41 23.19
CA ILE A 4 -8.94 -20.26 22.55
C ILE A 4 -8.16 -19.38 23.56
N ASN A 5 -8.64 -19.22 24.79
CA ASN A 5 -7.89 -18.49 25.82
C ASN A 5 -6.65 -19.24 26.26
N THR A 6 -6.70 -20.58 26.25
CA THR A 6 -5.53 -21.41 26.58
C THR A 6 -4.40 -21.19 25.59
N ILE A 7 -4.68 -21.20 24.28
CA ILE A 7 -3.63 -21.00 23.26
C ILE A 7 -3.00 -19.62 23.35
N TYR A 8 -3.79 -18.54 23.59
CA TYR A 8 -3.23 -17.21 23.82
C TYR A 8 -2.29 -17.15 25.02
N SER A 9 -2.66 -17.85 26.13
CA SER A 9 -1.81 -17.97 27.31
C SER A 9 -0.52 -18.73 27.04
N GLU A 10 -0.59 -19.84 26.28
CA GLU A 10 0.57 -20.60 25.84
C GLU A 10 1.52 -19.77 24.95
N MET A 11 0.97 -18.83 24.15
CA MET A 11 1.73 -17.88 23.36
C MET A 11 2.27 -16.70 24.20
N GLY A 12 2.03 -16.71 25.51
CA GLY A 12 2.61 -15.72 26.44
C GLY A 12 1.80 -14.45 26.61
N ILE A 13 0.55 -14.40 26.16
CA ILE A 13 -0.37 -13.28 26.38
C ILE A 13 -1.10 -13.48 27.71
N ARG A 14 -0.95 -12.54 28.64
CA ARG A 14 -1.63 -12.57 29.93
C ARG A 14 -3.14 -12.33 29.80
N GLU A 15 -3.88 -12.83 30.81
CA GLU A 15 -5.35 -12.75 30.80
C GLU A 15 -5.88 -11.31 30.79
N THR A 16 -5.22 -10.36 31.44
CA THR A 16 -5.61 -8.95 31.44
C THR A 16 -5.53 -8.33 30.03
N VAL A 17 -4.46 -8.58 29.28
CA VAL A 17 -4.28 -8.15 27.89
C VAL A 17 -5.35 -8.76 26.99
N LEU A 18 -5.57 -10.06 27.11
CA LEU A 18 -6.58 -10.77 26.31
C LEU A 18 -7.99 -10.25 26.60
N SER A 19 -8.34 -10.07 27.87
CA SER A 19 -9.66 -9.56 28.29
C SER A 19 -9.90 -8.14 27.78
N PHE A 20 -8.89 -7.27 27.85
CA PHE A 20 -8.95 -5.91 27.33
C PHE A 20 -9.21 -5.92 25.81
N GLY A 21 -8.42 -6.70 25.05
CA GLY A 21 -8.60 -6.84 23.61
C GLY A 21 -9.97 -7.42 23.22
N ASN A 22 -10.45 -8.45 23.92
CA ASN A 22 -11.77 -9.04 23.66
C ASN A 22 -12.93 -8.05 23.92
N THR A 23 -12.78 -7.13 24.88
CA THR A 23 -13.76 -6.07 25.12
C THR A 23 -13.80 -5.11 23.94
N ILE A 24 -12.64 -4.68 23.44
CA ILE A 24 -12.54 -3.79 22.28
C ILE A 24 -13.10 -4.45 21.02
N GLU A 25 -12.77 -5.73 20.78
CA GLU A 25 -13.30 -6.46 19.62
C GLU A 25 -14.84 -6.48 19.60
N LYS A 26 -15.48 -6.66 20.75
CA LYS A 26 -16.95 -6.62 20.85
C LYS A 26 -17.50 -5.26 20.46
N ASP A 27 -16.85 -4.18 20.90
CA ASP A 27 -17.26 -2.80 20.59
C ASP A 27 -17.14 -2.51 19.08
N LEU A 28 -16.18 -3.15 18.40
CA LEU A 28 -15.89 -2.96 16.98
C LEU A 28 -16.78 -3.80 16.03
N LYS A 29 -17.61 -4.70 16.53
CA LYS A 29 -18.40 -5.63 15.70
C LYS A 29 -19.13 -4.96 14.54
N LYS A 30 -19.87 -3.89 14.80
CA LYS A 30 -20.62 -3.16 13.75
C LYS A 30 -19.70 -2.51 12.70
N ARG A 31 -18.50 -2.09 13.10
CA ARG A 31 -17.52 -1.51 12.19
C ARG A 31 -16.90 -2.60 11.31
N PHE A 32 -16.60 -3.74 11.87
CA PHE A 32 -16.11 -4.91 11.14
C PHE A 32 -17.13 -5.44 10.13
N GLU A 33 -18.41 -5.47 10.47
CA GLU A 33 -19.49 -5.83 9.54
C GLU A 33 -19.55 -4.91 8.31
N LYS A 34 -19.25 -3.60 8.46
CA LYS A 34 -19.14 -2.69 7.30
C LYS A 34 -17.95 -3.02 6.41
N ILE A 35 -16.80 -3.34 7.00
CA ILE A 35 -15.61 -3.75 6.25
C ILE A 35 -15.88 -5.05 5.49
N ASP A 36 -16.56 -6.01 6.12
CA ASP A 36 -16.91 -7.28 5.48
C ASP A 36 -17.81 -7.08 4.25
N LYS A 37 -18.75 -6.12 4.30
CA LYS A 37 -19.58 -5.77 3.13
C LYS A 37 -18.78 -5.16 1.98
N ILE A 38 -17.79 -4.31 2.28
CA ILE A 38 -16.87 -3.76 1.27
C ILE A 38 -16.04 -4.88 0.65
N ALA A 39 -15.53 -5.79 1.50
CA ALA A 39 -14.77 -6.94 1.04
C ALA A 39 -15.62 -7.87 0.15
N GLU A 40 -16.86 -8.15 0.53
CA GLU A 40 -17.81 -8.93 -0.27
C GLU A 40 -18.04 -8.28 -1.65
N TYR A 41 -18.30 -6.98 -1.70
CA TYR A 41 -18.45 -6.26 -2.95
C TYR A 41 -17.21 -6.39 -3.84
N ASN A 42 -16.03 -6.12 -3.29
CA ASN A 42 -14.78 -6.22 -4.04
C ASN A 42 -14.46 -7.67 -4.45
N GLN A 43 -14.79 -8.65 -3.62
CA GLN A 43 -14.64 -10.07 -3.96
C GLN A 43 -15.49 -10.45 -5.18
N LEU A 44 -16.75 -10.00 -5.22
CA LEU A 44 -17.65 -10.23 -6.35
C LEU A 44 -17.16 -9.50 -7.60
N LYS A 45 -16.63 -8.27 -7.46
CA LYS A 45 -16.00 -7.51 -8.55
C LYS A 45 -14.83 -8.28 -9.17
N VAL A 46 -13.94 -8.84 -8.34
CA VAL A 46 -12.81 -9.65 -8.79
C VAL A 46 -13.28 -10.93 -9.49
N VAL A 47 -14.23 -11.66 -8.89
CA VAL A 47 -14.78 -12.89 -9.49
C VAL A 47 -15.41 -12.59 -10.85
N LYS A 48 -16.22 -11.52 -10.93
CA LYS A 48 -16.84 -11.12 -12.19
C LYS A 48 -15.80 -10.79 -13.26
N ALA A 49 -14.77 -10.02 -12.92
CA ALA A 49 -13.69 -9.68 -13.85
C ALA A 49 -12.96 -10.93 -14.38
N MET A 50 -12.70 -11.90 -13.51
CA MET A 50 -12.11 -13.19 -13.92
C MET A 50 -13.02 -13.98 -14.87
N GLN A 51 -14.34 -14.02 -14.60
CA GLN A 51 -15.31 -14.71 -15.43
C GLN A 51 -15.50 -14.02 -16.80
N ASP A 52 -15.64 -12.71 -16.82
CA ASP A 52 -15.83 -11.92 -18.05
C ASP A 52 -14.60 -12.05 -18.97
N ASN A 53 -13.39 -12.13 -18.40
CA ASN A 53 -12.15 -12.35 -19.13
C ASN A 53 -11.80 -13.84 -19.33
N ARG A 54 -12.72 -14.76 -19.03
CA ARG A 54 -12.61 -16.20 -19.30
C ARG A 54 -11.32 -16.81 -18.73
N VAL A 55 -10.94 -16.45 -17.50
CA VAL A 55 -9.80 -17.06 -16.84
C VAL A 55 -9.97 -18.57 -16.82
N SER A 56 -8.99 -19.30 -17.34
CA SER A 56 -8.99 -20.74 -17.49
C SER A 56 -7.74 -21.36 -16.86
N ALA A 57 -7.73 -22.67 -16.66
CA ALA A 57 -6.53 -23.37 -16.20
C ALA A 57 -5.32 -23.16 -17.11
N GLY A 58 -5.52 -22.87 -18.40
CA GLY A 58 -4.46 -22.52 -19.34
C GLY A 58 -3.71 -21.23 -18.97
N CYS A 59 -4.35 -20.30 -18.24
CA CYS A 59 -3.70 -19.10 -17.74
C CYS A 59 -2.59 -19.37 -16.71
N PHE A 60 -2.50 -20.59 -16.19
CA PHE A 60 -1.50 -21.00 -15.19
C PHE A 60 -0.32 -21.77 -15.82
N ASN A 61 -0.33 -21.96 -17.14
CA ASN A 61 0.74 -22.65 -17.83
C ASN A 61 2.05 -21.87 -17.74
N TYR A 62 3.14 -22.62 -17.72
CA TYR A 62 4.49 -22.05 -17.75
C TYR A 62 4.77 -21.43 -19.12
N ALA A 63 5.28 -20.19 -19.13
CA ALA A 63 5.81 -19.52 -20.28
C ALA A 63 7.27 -19.09 -20.03
N SER A 64 8.11 -19.14 -21.05
CA SER A 64 9.55 -18.82 -20.97
C SER A 64 10.02 -18.05 -22.20
N GLY A 65 11.28 -17.60 -22.18
CA GLY A 65 11.90 -16.87 -23.27
C GLY A 65 11.21 -15.52 -23.52
N TYR A 66 10.87 -15.23 -24.74
CA TYR A 66 10.16 -13.99 -25.08
C TYR A 66 8.73 -13.93 -24.50
N GLY A 67 8.08 -15.08 -24.31
CA GLY A 67 6.70 -15.13 -23.79
C GLY A 67 5.69 -14.53 -24.76
N TYR A 68 5.87 -14.69 -26.09
CA TYR A 68 4.84 -14.31 -27.04
C TYR A 68 3.57 -15.11 -26.79
N ASP A 69 2.42 -14.44 -26.86
CA ASP A 69 1.08 -15.04 -26.62
C ASP A 69 0.98 -15.73 -25.24
N ASP A 70 1.65 -15.19 -24.22
CA ASP A 70 1.50 -15.68 -22.84
C ASP A 70 0.07 -15.42 -22.33
N GLN A 71 -0.78 -16.43 -22.48
CA GLN A 71 -2.19 -16.37 -22.13
C GLN A 71 -2.41 -15.93 -20.69
N GLY A 72 -1.58 -16.40 -19.76
CA GLY A 72 -1.70 -16.07 -18.33
C GLY A 72 -1.49 -14.58 -18.08
N ARG A 73 -0.41 -14.04 -18.62
CA ARG A 73 -0.05 -12.62 -18.56
C ARG A 73 -1.13 -11.75 -19.20
N ASP A 74 -1.46 -12.02 -20.45
CA ASP A 74 -2.35 -11.17 -21.24
C ASP A 74 -3.78 -11.16 -20.68
N THR A 75 -4.24 -12.29 -20.16
CA THR A 75 -5.55 -12.37 -19.48
C THR A 75 -5.55 -11.66 -18.13
N LEU A 76 -4.45 -11.76 -17.36
CA LEU A 76 -4.33 -11.07 -16.06
C LEU A 76 -4.40 -9.55 -16.23
N GLU A 77 -3.75 -9.00 -17.26
CA GLU A 77 -3.79 -7.57 -17.57
C GLU A 77 -5.22 -7.12 -17.89
N LYS A 78 -5.99 -7.91 -18.64
CA LYS A 78 -7.41 -7.64 -18.90
C LYS A 78 -8.26 -7.71 -17.63
N VAL A 79 -7.98 -8.66 -16.74
CA VAL A 79 -8.67 -8.79 -15.44
C VAL A 79 -8.42 -7.54 -14.59
N TYR A 80 -7.16 -7.06 -14.51
CA TYR A 80 -6.84 -5.82 -13.80
C TYR A 80 -7.54 -4.61 -14.43
N ALA A 81 -7.49 -4.46 -15.75
CA ALA A 81 -8.20 -3.38 -16.44
C ALA A 81 -9.70 -3.40 -16.10
N SER A 82 -10.34 -4.58 -16.07
CA SER A 82 -11.74 -4.74 -15.69
C SER A 82 -12.02 -4.37 -14.22
N ILE A 83 -11.14 -4.74 -13.28
CA ILE A 83 -11.30 -4.44 -11.85
C ILE A 83 -11.16 -2.94 -11.59
N PHE A 84 -10.20 -2.31 -12.25
CA PHE A 84 -9.91 -0.88 -12.09
C PHE A 84 -10.72 0.00 -13.06
N HIS A 85 -11.61 -0.58 -13.88
CA HIS A 85 -12.42 0.10 -14.89
C HIS A 85 -11.59 1.02 -15.81
N THR A 86 -10.45 0.49 -16.29
CA THR A 86 -9.51 1.19 -17.16
C THR A 86 -9.48 0.59 -18.56
N GLU A 87 -8.95 1.34 -19.54
CA GLU A 87 -8.79 0.86 -20.91
C GLU A 87 -7.77 -0.29 -20.99
N SER A 88 -6.72 -0.22 -20.18
CA SER A 88 -5.61 -1.17 -20.21
C SER A 88 -4.93 -1.30 -18.86
N ALA A 89 -4.12 -2.36 -18.70
CA ALA A 89 -3.23 -2.53 -17.57
C ALA A 89 -1.93 -3.23 -17.98
N LEU A 90 -0.86 -2.99 -17.23
CA LEU A 90 0.42 -3.69 -17.29
C LEU A 90 0.67 -4.34 -15.92
N VAL A 91 0.69 -5.68 -15.89
CA VAL A 91 0.81 -6.46 -14.63
C VAL A 91 1.89 -7.50 -14.80
N ARG A 92 3.07 -7.26 -14.24
CA ARG A 92 4.27 -8.01 -14.61
C ARG A 92 5.15 -8.41 -13.42
N PRO A 93 5.71 -9.63 -13.44
CA PRO A 93 6.78 -9.99 -12.51
C PRO A 93 8.06 -9.22 -12.77
N GLN A 94 8.28 -8.75 -14.01
CA GLN A 94 9.45 -7.94 -14.38
C GLN A 94 9.40 -6.53 -13.77
N ILE A 95 8.27 -6.08 -13.28
CA ILE A 95 8.16 -4.89 -12.42
C ILE A 95 8.49 -5.33 -11.00
N THR A 96 9.72 -5.12 -10.56
CA THR A 96 10.29 -5.77 -9.38
C THR A 96 9.66 -5.36 -8.04
N CYS A 97 9.04 -4.17 -7.96
CA CYS A 97 8.43 -3.64 -6.75
C CYS A 97 7.55 -2.42 -7.06
N GLY A 98 6.87 -1.87 -6.04
CA GLY A 98 6.04 -0.66 -6.18
C GLY A 98 6.83 0.56 -6.64
N THR A 99 8.02 0.79 -6.07
CA THR A 99 8.89 1.89 -6.51
C THR A 99 9.26 1.76 -7.99
N HIS A 100 9.54 0.54 -8.48
CA HIS A 100 9.80 0.33 -9.90
C HIS A 100 8.55 0.59 -10.75
N ALA A 101 7.35 0.19 -10.31
CA ALA A 101 6.11 0.50 -11.02
C ALA A 101 5.89 2.02 -11.17
N LEU A 102 6.11 2.77 -10.10
CA LEU A 102 6.01 4.24 -10.09
C LEU A 102 7.08 4.88 -10.97
N ALA A 103 8.36 4.47 -10.82
CA ALA A 103 9.46 4.96 -11.65
C ALA A 103 9.20 4.70 -13.14
N LEU A 104 8.66 3.52 -13.47
CA LEU A 104 8.28 3.15 -14.83
C LEU A 104 7.17 4.05 -15.38
N ALA A 105 6.10 4.26 -14.62
CA ALA A 105 4.99 5.11 -15.01
C ALA A 105 5.42 6.57 -15.26
N LEU A 106 6.26 7.11 -14.38
CA LEU A 106 6.85 8.44 -14.51
C LEU A 106 7.76 8.55 -15.75
N ALA A 107 8.78 7.69 -15.84
CA ALA A 107 9.78 7.76 -16.91
C ALA A 107 9.22 7.42 -18.30
N ALA A 108 8.14 6.66 -18.37
CA ALA A 108 7.46 6.34 -19.64
C ALA A 108 6.66 7.51 -20.19
N ASN A 109 6.12 8.37 -19.34
CA ASN A 109 5.12 9.37 -19.71
C ASN A 109 5.61 10.83 -19.55
N LEU A 110 6.83 11.03 -19.07
CA LEU A 110 7.49 12.35 -19.00
C LEU A 110 8.62 12.42 -20.02
N ARG A 111 8.87 13.63 -20.54
CA ARG A 111 9.92 13.93 -21.53
C ARG A 111 10.78 15.08 -21.04
N PRO A 112 12.02 15.23 -21.55
CA PRO A 112 12.87 16.37 -21.24
C PRO A 112 12.13 17.71 -21.43
N GLY A 113 12.13 18.55 -20.40
CA GLY A 113 11.40 19.81 -20.36
C GLY A 113 10.04 19.76 -19.70
N ASP A 114 9.48 18.56 -19.45
CA ASP A 114 8.25 18.41 -18.68
C ASP A 114 8.47 18.66 -17.18
N GLU A 115 7.38 18.98 -16.49
CA GLU A 115 7.33 19.12 -15.04
C GLU A 115 6.37 18.09 -14.43
N LEU A 116 6.84 17.45 -13.34
CA LEU A 116 6.06 16.63 -12.42
C LEU A 116 5.64 17.50 -11.22
N LEU A 117 4.33 17.59 -10.97
CA LEU A 117 3.77 18.26 -9.80
C LEU A 117 3.25 17.23 -8.77
N ALA A 118 3.71 17.34 -7.51
CA ALA A 118 3.16 16.62 -6.38
C ALA A 118 2.24 17.54 -5.54
N PRO A 119 0.91 17.38 -5.58
CA PRO A 119 -0.04 18.30 -4.96
C PRO A 119 -0.38 17.94 -3.50
N ALA A 120 0.24 16.91 -2.95
CA ALA A 120 0.00 16.39 -1.60
C ALA A 120 1.29 16.37 -0.76
N GLY A 121 2.20 17.28 -1.02
CA GLY A 121 3.52 17.33 -0.42
C GLY A 121 4.51 16.35 -1.04
N LYS A 122 5.58 16.11 -0.31
CA LYS A 122 6.69 15.25 -0.74
C LYS A 122 6.20 13.81 -1.01
N PRO A 123 6.62 13.18 -2.11
CA PRO A 123 6.32 11.79 -2.38
C PRO A 123 7.04 10.85 -1.40
N TYR A 124 6.70 9.54 -1.47
CA TYR A 124 7.33 8.51 -0.66
C TYR A 124 8.85 8.50 -0.82
N ASP A 125 9.58 8.27 0.26
CA ASP A 125 11.04 8.44 0.35
C ASP A 125 11.82 7.76 -0.78
N THR A 126 11.41 6.55 -1.20
CA THR A 126 12.07 5.82 -2.29
C THR A 126 11.91 6.48 -3.67
N LEU A 127 10.96 7.41 -3.84
CA LEU A 127 10.81 8.16 -5.09
C LEU A 127 11.66 9.44 -5.14
N GLU A 128 12.23 9.88 -4.03
CA GLU A 128 13.06 11.09 -4.02
C GLU A 128 14.26 10.99 -4.97
N GLU A 129 14.93 9.84 -4.96
CA GLU A 129 16.04 9.57 -5.87
C GLU A 129 15.59 9.30 -7.30
N VAL A 130 14.45 8.63 -7.48
CA VAL A 130 13.86 8.42 -8.81
C VAL A 130 13.55 9.76 -9.49
N ILE A 131 12.98 10.69 -8.75
CA ILE A 131 12.63 12.03 -9.27
C ILE A 131 13.88 12.91 -9.38
N GLY A 132 14.81 12.78 -8.46
CA GLY A 132 16.00 13.62 -8.33
C GLY A 132 15.84 14.75 -7.33
N ILE A 133 14.89 14.63 -6.37
CA ILE A 133 14.79 15.50 -5.18
C ILE A 133 16.06 15.32 -4.36
N ARG A 134 16.48 14.07 -4.15
CA ARG A 134 17.85 13.74 -3.74
C ARG A 134 18.64 13.36 -4.98
N PRO A 135 19.86 13.90 -5.19
CA PRO A 135 20.68 13.58 -6.35
C PRO A 135 20.95 12.07 -6.45
N SER A 136 20.65 11.49 -7.59
CA SER A 136 20.94 10.09 -7.90
C SER A 136 21.13 9.89 -9.39
N ASN A 137 22.07 9.01 -9.77
CA ASN A 137 22.33 8.68 -11.15
C ASN A 137 21.11 8.00 -11.80
N GLY A 138 20.72 8.46 -12.98
CA GLY A 138 19.56 7.94 -13.71
C GLY A 138 18.22 8.52 -13.22
N SER A 139 18.24 9.53 -12.35
CA SER A 139 17.03 10.23 -11.92
C SER A 139 16.34 10.99 -13.05
N LEU A 140 15.04 11.28 -12.90
CA LEU A 140 14.30 12.07 -13.88
C LEU A 140 14.91 13.46 -14.09
N ALA A 141 15.48 14.06 -13.04
CA ALA A 141 16.17 15.35 -13.11
C ALA A 141 17.37 15.32 -14.07
N GLU A 142 18.15 14.23 -14.12
CA GLU A 142 19.26 14.08 -15.08
C GLU A 142 18.78 14.03 -16.53
N TYR A 143 17.54 13.60 -16.76
CA TYR A 143 16.88 13.61 -18.08
C TYR A 143 16.14 14.91 -18.38
N GLY A 144 16.33 15.95 -17.57
CA GLY A 144 15.76 17.28 -17.81
C GLY A 144 14.28 17.41 -17.47
N ILE A 145 13.75 16.52 -16.61
CA ILE A 145 12.41 16.63 -16.04
C ILE A 145 12.51 17.40 -14.74
N THR A 146 11.63 18.39 -14.57
CA THR A 146 11.59 19.24 -13.36
C THR A 146 10.53 18.72 -12.38
N TYR A 147 10.70 19.04 -11.11
CA TYR A 147 9.80 18.67 -10.04
C TYR A 147 9.34 19.91 -9.27
N SER A 148 8.06 19.93 -8.92
CA SER A 148 7.48 20.90 -7.99
C SER A 148 6.52 20.18 -7.03
N GLN A 149 6.31 20.75 -5.83
CA GLN A 149 5.32 20.24 -4.89
C GLN A 149 4.52 21.38 -4.28
N VAL A 150 3.32 21.04 -3.83
CA VAL A 150 2.49 21.86 -2.96
C VAL A 150 2.18 21.05 -1.73
N ASP A 151 2.54 21.57 -0.56
CA ASP A 151 2.24 20.91 0.70
C ASP A 151 0.75 21.05 1.03
N LEU A 152 0.25 20.13 1.86
CA LEU A 152 -1.10 20.22 2.39
C LEU A 152 -1.24 21.40 3.35
N LEU A 153 -2.47 21.85 3.52
CA LEU A 153 -2.81 22.80 4.60
C LEU A 153 -2.66 22.12 5.97
N ASP A 154 -2.61 22.90 7.04
CA ASP A 154 -2.42 22.41 8.41
C ASP A 154 -3.51 21.40 8.86
N ASP A 155 -4.68 21.47 8.25
CA ASP A 155 -5.78 20.52 8.49
C ASP A 155 -5.69 19.24 7.65
N GLY A 156 -4.63 19.07 6.85
CA GLY A 156 -4.41 17.92 5.99
C GLY A 156 -5.18 17.93 4.67
N THR A 157 -5.85 19.03 4.32
CA THR A 157 -6.56 19.21 3.05
C THR A 157 -5.63 19.74 1.95
N PHE A 158 -6.05 19.58 0.68
CA PHE A 158 -5.29 20.11 -0.47
C PHE A 158 -5.32 21.64 -0.53
N ASP A 159 -4.17 22.25 -0.73
CA ASP A 159 -4.05 23.70 -0.99
C ASP A 159 -4.35 24.03 -2.46
N TYR A 160 -5.62 24.11 -2.79
CA TYR A 160 -6.09 24.36 -4.16
C TYR A 160 -5.58 25.69 -4.73
N GLU A 161 -5.38 26.71 -3.90
CA GLU A 161 -4.87 28.02 -4.36
C GLU A 161 -3.40 27.94 -4.79
N ASN A 162 -2.57 27.25 -4.02
CA ASN A 162 -1.16 27.08 -4.39
C ASN A 162 -0.98 26.02 -5.48
N ILE A 163 -1.80 24.97 -5.53
CA ILE A 163 -1.84 24.03 -6.66
C ILE A 163 -2.15 24.76 -7.98
N LYS A 164 -3.14 25.68 -7.97
CA LYS A 164 -3.46 26.50 -9.15
C LYS A 164 -2.28 27.35 -9.62
N LYS A 165 -1.51 27.95 -8.69
CA LYS A 165 -0.32 28.75 -9.01
C LYS A 165 0.85 27.89 -9.52
N ALA A 166 0.99 26.67 -9.03
CA ALA A 166 2.06 25.75 -9.40
C ALA A 166 1.89 25.19 -10.82
N ILE A 167 0.64 24.97 -11.26
CA ILE A 167 0.36 24.46 -12.61
C ILE A 167 0.78 25.52 -13.66
N ASN A 168 1.66 25.13 -14.57
CA ASN A 168 2.20 25.96 -15.64
C ASN A 168 2.25 25.19 -16.98
N GLU A 169 2.80 25.82 -18.01
CA GLU A 169 2.88 25.22 -19.36
C GLU A 169 3.69 23.92 -19.39
N LYS A 170 4.74 23.79 -18.56
CA LYS A 170 5.60 22.60 -18.48
C LYS A 170 4.99 21.48 -17.66
N THR A 171 4.04 21.77 -16.77
CA THR A 171 3.40 20.76 -15.93
C THR A 171 2.69 19.75 -16.82
N LYS A 172 3.23 18.54 -16.89
CA LYS A 172 2.73 17.44 -17.71
C LYS A 172 1.96 16.39 -16.91
N MET A 173 2.42 16.14 -15.68
CA MET A 173 1.85 15.11 -14.81
C MET A 173 1.66 15.63 -13.40
N VAL A 174 0.54 15.22 -12.80
CA VAL A 174 0.25 15.37 -11.37
C VAL A 174 0.33 13.99 -10.74
N ALA A 175 1.22 13.80 -9.76
CA ALA A 175 1.38 12.55 -9.03
C ALA A 175 0.80 12.66 -7.62
N ILE A 176 -0.22 11.85 -7.32
CA ILE A 176 -0.96 11.85 -6.07
C ILE A 176 -0.63 10.58 -5.30
N GLN A 177 -0.03 10.70 -4.12
CA GLN A 177 0.18 9.58 -3.22
C GLN A 177 -1.03 9.45 -2.29
N ARG A 178 -1.81 8.36 -2.43
CA ARG A 178 -3.03 8.11 -1.65
C ARG A 178 -2.74 7.83 -0.19
N SER A 179 -1.87 6.88 0.09
CA SER A 179 -1.47 6.50 1.44
C SER A 179 -0.52 7.52 2.08
N LYS A 180 -0.53 7.59 3.40
CA LYS A 180 0.34 8.50 4.16
C LYS A 180 1.83 8.10 4.16
N GLY A 181 2.18 6.84 3.92
CA GLY A 181 3.54 6.36 4.18
C GLY A 181 3.96 6.61 5.64
N TYR A 182 5.16 7.15 5.87
CA TYR A 182 5.65 7.58 7.20
C TYR A 182 5.30 9.02 7.57
N GLN A 183 4.32 9.62 6.90
CA GLN A 183 3.86 10.96 7.23
C GLN A 183 2.73 10.93 8.24
N THR A 184 2.58 12.01 9.00
CA THR A 184 1.49 12.17 9.98
C THR A 184 0.19 12.71 9.35
N ARG A 185 0.17 12.95 8.03
CA ARG A 185 -1.02 13.38 7.31
C ARG A 185 -2.09 12.29 7.20
N PRO A 186 -3.36 12.62 6.93
CA PRO A 186 -4.36 11.62 6.58
C PRO A 186 -4.06 10.94 5.23
N SER A 187 -4.57 9.72 5.04
CA SER A 187 -4.70 9.10 3.72
C SER A 187 -5.94 9.63 3.02
N PHE A 188 -5.91 9.73 1.69
CA PHE A 188 -7.01 10.32 0.93
C PHE A 188 -8.06 9.29 0.52
N SER A 189 -9.34 9.66 0.64
CA SER A 189 -10.42 8.90 0.05
C SER A 189 -10.37 9.00 -1.48
N VAL A 190 -11.01 8.03 -2.15
CA VAL A 190 -11.15 8.08 -3.61
C VAL A 190 -11.95 9.32 -4.02
N GLU A 191 -12.93 9.74 -3.23
CA GLU A 191 -13.71 10.96 -3.47
C GLU A 191 -12.82 12.22 -3.44
N GLN A 192 -11.99 12.40 -2.41
CA GLN A 192 -11.04 13.53 -2.30
C GLN A 192 -10.06 13.56 -3.48
N ILE A 193 -9.56 12.40 -3.89
CA ILE A 193 -8.70 12.29 -5.09
C ILE A 193 -9.48 12.73 -6.33
N GLY A 194 -10.75 12.33 -6.48
CA GLY A 194 -11.60 12.74 -7.59
C GLY A 194 -11.85 14.25 -7.64
N GLU A 195 -12.07 14.88 -6.49
CA GLU A 195 -12.22 16.34 -6.40
C GLU A 195 -10.95 17.07 -6.85
N LEU A 196 -9.77 16.59 -6.40
CA LEU A 196 -8.49 17.14 -6.83
C LEU A 196 -8.26 16.95 -8.34
N ILE A 197 -8.51 15.75 -8.87
CA ILE A 197 -8.38 15.47 -10.31
C ILE A 197 -9.31 16.37 -11.12
N ALA A 198 -10.57 16.50 -10.73
CA ALA A 198 -11.53 17.37 -11.40
C ALA A 198 -11.07 18.84 -11.36
N PHE A 199 -10.45 19.27 -10.25
CA PHE A 199 -9.92 20.62 -10.14
C PHE A 199 -8.74 20.86 -11.10
N VAL A 200 -7.72 20.01 -11.10
CA VAL A 200 -6.53 20.19 -11.95
C VAL A 200 -6.87 20.05 -13.44
N LYS A 201 -7.79 19.13 -13.79
CA LYS A 201 -8.26 18.95 -15.17
C LYS A 201 -9.07 20.15 -15.71
N ARG A 202 -9.76 20.91 -14.84
CA ARG A 202 -10.39 22.18 -15.24
C ARG A 202 -9.36 23.25 -15.57
N LEU A 203 -8.20 23.25 -14.91
CA LEU A 203 -7.13 24.21 -15.17
C LEU A 203 -6.33 23.85 -16.43
N LYS A 204 -6.03 22.60 -16.60
CA LYS A 204 -5.25 22.07 -17.73
C LYS A 204 -5.75 20.65 -18.09
N PRO A 205 -6.67 20.53 -19.06
CA PRO A 205 -7.36 19.26 -19.39
C PRO A 205 -6.46 18.10 -19.83
N ASP A 206 -5.29 18.42 -20.38
CA ASP A 206 -4.31 17.46 -20.91
C ASP A 206 -3.31 16.95 -19.83
N LEU A 207 -3.40 17.43 -18.58
CA LEU A 207 -2.59 16.92 -17.47
C LEU A 207 -2.84 15.42 -17.27
N ILE A 208 -1.77 14.67 -17.10
CA ILE A 208 -1.85 13.26 -16.69
C ILE A 208 -1.97 13.20 -15.16
N CYS A 209 -3.04 12.62 -14.65
CA CYS A 209 -3.23 12.39 -13.23
C CYS A 209 -2.87 10.94 -12.89
N MET A 210 -1.71 10.73 -12.25
CA MET A 210 -1.23 9.44 -11.77
C MET A 210 -1.47 9.33 -10.27
N VAL A 211 -2.03 8.20 -9.83
CA VAL A 211 -2.23 7.91 -8.40
C VAL A 211 -1.37 6.71 -7.99
N ASP A 212 -0.48 6.93 -7.02
CA ASP A 212 0.10 5.85 -6.22
C ASP A 212 -0.96 5.31 -5.28
N ASN A 213 -1.51 4.15 -5.61
CA ASN A 213 -2.62 3.51 -4.91
C ASN A 213 -2.15 2.46 -3.87
N CYS A 214 -0.85 2.32 -3.66
CA CYS A 214 -0.31 1.39 -2.67
C CYS A 214 -1.03 1.52 -1.33
N TYR A 215 -1.46 0.38 -0.77
CA TYR A 215 -2.24 0.23 0.47
C TYR A 215 -3.70 0.68 0.41
N GLY A 216 -4.15 1.28 -0.71
CA GLY A 216 -5.54 1.73 -0.88
C GLY A 216 -6.42 0.74 -1.62
N GLU A 217 -5.84 -0.22 -2.34
CA GLU A 217 -6.56 -1.16 -3.18
C GLU A 217 -7.54 -2.01 -2.34
N PHE A 218 -8.79 -2.10 -2.79
CA PHE A 218 -9.89 -2.85 -2.15
C PHE A 218 -10.31 -2.34 -0.75
N VAL A 219 -9.82 -1.17 -0.34
CA VAL A 219 -10.21 -0.53 0.93
C VAL A 219 -11.57 0.16 0.81
N GLU A 220 -11.88 0.69 -0.37
CA GLU A 220 -13.17 1.26 -0.75
C GLU A 220 -13.82 0.42 -1.86
N THR A 221 -15.08 0.71 -2.22
CA THR A 221 -15.78 -0.01 -3.31
C THR A 221 -15.38 0.49 -4.69
N ILE A 222 -14.80 1.68 -4.77
CA ILE A 222 -14.29 2.32 -5.98
C ILE A 222 -12.78 2.56 -5.87
N GLU A 223 -12.14 2.73 -7.01
CA GLU A 223 -10.70 2.98 -7.12
C GLU A 223 -10.44 4.37 -7.75
N PRO A 224 -9.22 4.93 -7.64
CA PRO A 224 -8.93 6.25 -8.20
C PRO A 224 -9.21 6.40 -9.70
N SER A 225 -9.14 5.33 -10.46
CA SER A 225 -9.53 5.29 -11.88
C SER A 225 -11.02 5.59 -12.11
N ASP A 226 -11.89 5.20 -11.16
CA ASP A 226 -13.33 5.48 -11.24
C ASP A 226 -13.67 6.98 -11.14
N VAL A 227 -12.73 7.76 -10.62
CA VAL A 227 -12.90 9.21 -10.40
C VAL A 227 -11.97 10.06 -11.27
N GLY A 228 -11.40 9.47 -12.33
CA GLY A 228 -10.68 10.18 -13.37
C GLY A 228 -9.17 10.15 -13.32
N ALA A 229 -8.56 9.28 -12.49
CA ALA A 229 -7.13 9.02 -12.58
C ALA A 229 -6.79 8.41 -13.95
N ASP A 230 -5.83 9.01 -14.66
CA ASP A 230 -5.36 8.51 -15.95
C ASP A 230 -4.49 7.24 -15.79
N MET A 231 -3.81 7.12 -14.65
CA MET A 231 -3.06 5.93 -14.24
C MET A 231 -3.21 5.69 -12.74
N THR A 232 -3.40 4.42 -12.37
CA THR A 232 -3.36 3.92 -10.99
C THR A 232 -2.24 2.90 -10.90
N VAL A 233 -1.32 3.09 -9.96
CA VAL A 233 -0.06 2.35 -9.88
C VAL A 233 0.10 1.71 -8.50
N GLY A 234 0.62 0.50 -8.44
CA GLY A 234 0.87 -0.16 -7.17
C GLY A 234 1.75 -1.41 -7.26
N SER A 235 1.88 -2.06 -6.11
CA SER A 235 2.73 -3.23 -5.89
C SER A 235 1.92 -4.50 -5.71
N LEU A 236 2.34 -5.61 -6.33
CA LEU A 236 1.70 -6.91 -6.13
C LEU A 236 2.07 -7.56 -4.79
N ILE A 237 3.17 -7.19 -4.15
CA ILE A 237 3.50 -7.67 -2.80
C ILE A 237 2.77 -6.90 -1.68
N LYS A 238 1.77 -6.09 -2.04
CA LYS A 238 0.85 -5.36 -1.16
C LYS A 238 -0.57 -5.90 -1.32
N ASN A 239 -1.58 -5.05 -1.13
CA ASN A 239 -2.99 -5.46 -1.16
C ASN A 239 -3.36 -6.35 -2.35
N PRO A 240 -3.04 -6.00 -3.62
CA PRO A 240 -3.54 -6.75 -4.78
C PRO A 240 -3.00 -8.18 -4.89
N GLY A 241 -1.86 -8.45 -4.31
CA GLY A 241 -1.27 -9.79 -4.34
C GLY A 241 -1.78 -10.73 -3.24
N GLY A 242 -2.60 -10.23 -2.29
CA GLY A 242 -3.23 -11.06 -1.26
C GLY A 242 -2.27 -11.93 -0.44
N GLY A 243 -0.99 -11.51 -0.30
CA GLY A 243 0.06 -12.27 0.37
C GLY A 243 0.60 -13.48 -0.39
N LEU A 244 0.16 -13.70 -1.63
CA LEU A 244 0.64 -14.82 -2.47
C LEU A 244 1.57 -14.38 -3.60
N ALA A 245 1.41 -13.17 -4.14
CA ALA A 245 2.27 -12.68 -5.20
C ALA A 245 3.72 -12.52 -4.68
N PRO A 246 4.69 -13.27 -5.25
CA PRO A 246 6.07 -13.26 -4.73
C PRO A 246 6.87 -12.05 -5.18
N ILE A 247 6.39 -11.30 -6.16
CA ILE A 247 7.03 -10.15 -6.80
C ILE A 247 5.99 -9.40 -7.63
N GLY A 248 6.35 -8.28 -8.19
CA GLY A 248 5.58 -7.66 -9.26
C GLY A 248 4.99 -6.32 -8.89
N GLY A 249 4.50 -5.65 -9.94
CA GLY A 249 3.76 -4.40 -9.85
C GLY A 249 2.69 -4.33 -10.92
N TYR A 250 1.79 -3.36 -10.76
CA TYR A 250 0.75 -3.08 -11.75
C TYR A 250 0.69 -1.59 -12.07
N ILE A 251 0.30 -1.28 -13.29
CA ILE A 251 -0.07 0.05 -13.76
C ILE A 251 -1.35 -0.14 -14.57
N ALA A 252 -2.46 0.46 -14.14
CA ALA A 252 -3.76 0.39 -14.82
C ALA A 252 -4.21 1.80 -15.21
N GLY A 253 -4.70 2.00 -16.44
CA GLY A 253 -5.04 3.34 -16.91
C GLY A 253 -5.40 3.40 -18.38
N ARG A 254 -5.21 4.59 -18.97
CA ARG A 254 -5.41 4.84 -20.38
C ARG A 254 -4.43 4.01 -21.22
N GLU A 255 -4.90 3.48 -22.33
CA GLU A 255 -4.15 2.56 -23.20
C GLU A 255 -2.82 3.19 -23.70
N ASP A 256 -2.86 4.45 -24.15
CA ASP A 256 -1.68 5.16 -24.64
C ASP A 256 -0.56 5.28 -23.60
N LEU A 257 -0.93 5.51 -22.33
CA LEU A 257 0.02 5.64 -21.23
C LEU A 257 0.58 4.27 -20.80
N ILE A 258 -0.26 3.23 -20.84
CA ILE A 258 0.12 1.86 -20.51
C ILE A 258 1.05 1.28 -21.59
N ASP A 259 0.80 1.57 -22.87
CA ASP A 259 1.68 1.18 -23.97
C ASP A 259 3.06 1.83 -23.85
N ALA A 260 3.11 3.12 -23.49
CA ALA A 260 4.37 3.81 -23.19
C ALA A 260 5.14 3.12 -22.04
N CYS A 261 4.43 2.68 -20.99
CA CYS A 261 5.02 1.89 -19.91
C CYS A 261 5.56 0.55 -20.40
N GLY A 262 4.85 -0.13 -21.31
CA GLY A 262 5.33 -1.37 -21.94
C GLY A 262 6.63 -1.17 -22.73
N TYR A 263 6.71 -0.10 -23.52
CA TYR A 263 7.95 0.26 -24.24
C TYR A 263 9.11 0.61 -23.30
N ARG A 264 8.81 1.21 -22.16
CA ARG A 264 9.83 1.57 -21.18
C ARG A 264 10.30 0.35 -20.36
N LEU A 265 9.39 -0.59 -20.07
CA LEU A 265 9.70 -1.81 -19.32
C LEU A 265 10.62 -2.74 -20.12
N THR A 266 10.39 -2.86 -21.41
CA THR A 266 11.14 -3.71 -22.32
C THR A 266 12.04 -2.86 -23.22
N SER A 267 11.55 -2.55 -24.42
CA SER A 267 12.18 -1.59 -25.32
C SER A 267 11.17 -1.08 -26.36
N PRO A 268 11.41 0.10 -26.97
CA PRO A 268 10.66 0.54 -28.13
C PRO A 268 10.66 -0.53 -29.22
N GLY A 269 9.48 -0.83 -29.75
CA GLY A 269 9.29 -1.86 -30.78
C GLY A 269 8.95 -3.27 -30.24
N LEU A 270 9.28 -3.59 -28.99
CA LEU A 270 8.86 -4.84 -28.32
C LEU A 270 7.63 -4.63 -27.43
N GLY A 271 7.68 -3.61 -26.56
CA GLY A 271 6.54 -3.23 -25.75
C GLY A 271 5.99 -4.37 -24.89
N ARG A 272 4.68 -4.54 -24.92
CA ARG A 272 3.93 -5.49 -24.10
C ARG A 272 3.95 -6.93 -24.62
N GLU A 273 4.41 -7.14 -25.87
CA GLU A 273 4.40 -8.45 -26.52
C GLU A 273 5.37 -9.46 -25.88
N VAL A 274 6.36 -8.98 -25.13
CA VAL A 274 7.39 -9.81 -24.50
C VAL A 274 7.35 -9.70 -22.97
N GLY A 275 7.98 -10.68 -22.32
CA GLY A 275 8.05 -10.77 -20.87
C GLY A 275 7.30 -12.00 -20.37
N ALA A 276 7.96 -13.15 -20.41
CA ALA A 276 7.38 -14.42 -19.98
C ALA A 276 7.01 -14.41 -18.49
N SER A 277 5.90 -15.08 -18.14
CA SER A 277 5.37 -15.15 -16.79
C SER A 277 6.11 -16.13 -15.86
N LEU A 278 6.96 -17.01 -16.40
CA LEU A 278 7.82 -17.93 -15.66
C LEU A 278 7.07 -18.84 -14.67
N GLY A 279 5.79 -19.14 -14.93
CA GLY A 279 4.98 -20.06 -14.12
C GLY A 279 4.41 -19.51 -12.84
N ILE A 280 4.53 -18.19 -12.55
CA ILE A 280 4.04 -17.59 -11.30
C ILE A 280 2.61 -17.05 -11.41
N MET A 281 1.96 -17.18 -12.57
CA MET A 281 0.62 -16.62 -12.79
C MET A 281 -0.42 -17.16 -11.81
N LYS A 282 -0.32 -18.43 -11.42
CA LYS A 282 -1.25 -19.00 -10.42
C LYS A 282 -1.25 -18.19 -9.12
N ASP A 283 -0.08 -17.79 -8.63
CA ASP A 283 0.05 -17.03 -7.39
C ASP A 283 -0.53 -15.62 -7.56
N PHE A 284 -0.34 -14.99 -8.73
CA PHE A 284 -0.92 -13.69 -9.04
C PHE A 284 -2.45 -13.74 -9.10
N TYR A 285 -3.04 -14.71 -9.80
CA TYR A 285 -4.49 -14.86 -9.88
C TYR A 285 -5.11 -15.23 -8.53
N GLN A 286 -4.53 -16.18 -7.82
CA GLN A 286 -5.03 -16.61 -6.53
C GLN A 286 -4.85 -15.52 -5.47
N GLY A 287 -3.74 -14.80 -5.52
CA GLY A 287 -3.50 -13.63 -4.67
C GLY A 287 -4.52 -12.53 -4.91
N LEU A 288 -4.79 -12.18 -6.17
CA LEU A 288 -5.81 -11.21 -6.54
C LEU A 288 -7.21 -11.66 -6.07
N PHE A 289 -7.53 -12.95 -6.20
CA PHE A 289 -8.78 -13.51 -5.70
C PHE A 289 -8.93 -13.34 -4.19
N LEU A 290 -7.86 -13.51 -3.41
CA LEU A 290 -7.89 -13.38 -1.95
C LEU A 290 -7.77 -11.91 -1.48
N ALA A 291 -7.26 -11.01 -2.32
CA ALA A 291 -6.91 -9.66 -1.97
C ALA A 291 -8.01 -8.86 -1.22
N PRO A 292 -9.30 -8.90 -1.61
CA PRO A 292 -10.35 -8.18 -0.89
C PRO A 292 -10.50 -8.64 0.56
N THR A 293 -10.44 -9.95 0.81
CA THR A 293 -10.55 -10.52 2.16
C THR A 293 -9.31 -10.22 3.00
N VAL A 294 -8.12 -10.27 2.39
CA VAL A 294 -6.86 -9.94 3.04
C VAL A 294 -6.80 -8.45 3.40
N ALA A 295 -7.19 -7.56 2.48
CA ALA A 295 -7.27 -6.12 2.76
C ALA A 295 -8.25 -5.82 3.92
N ALA A 296 -9.39 -6.51 3.97
CA ALA A 296 -10.34 -6.39 5.07
C ALA A 296 -9.76 -6.86 6.41
N ALA A 297 -8.98 -7.94 6.42
CA ALA A 297 -8.30 -8.41 7.62
C ALA A 297 -7.28 -7.39 8.13
N ALA A 298 -6.48 -6.81 7.24
CA ALA A 298 -5.52 -5.76 7.54
C ALA A 298 -6.21 -4.49 8.09
N LEU A 299 -7.33 -4.06 7.49
CA LEU A 299 -8.14 -2.94 7.98
C LEU A 299 -8.69 -3.18 9.37
N LYS A 300 -9.20 -4.38 9.65
CA LYS A 300 -9.68 -4.75 11.00
C LYS A 300 -8.53 -4.68 12.01
N GLY A 301 -7.33 -5.15 11.63
CA GLY A 301 -6.12 -5.02 12.44
C GLY A 301 -5.79 -3.57 12.75
N ALA A 302 -5.74 -2.70 11.74
CA ALA A 302 -5.45 -1.28 11.89
C ALA A 302 -6.46 -0.57 12.83
N ILE A 303 -7.76 -0.85 12.66
CA ILE A 303 -8.81 -0.28 13.50
C ILE A 303 -8.73 -0.80 14.94
N PHE A 304 -8.43 -2.08 15.11
CA PHE A 304 -8.25 -2.68 16.44
C PHE A 304 -7.05 -2.09 17.17
N ALA A 305 -5.92 -1.90 16.48
CA ALA A 305 -4.76 -1.22 17.02
C ALA A 305 -5.09 0.22 17.45
N ALA A 306 -5.75 0.99 16.58
CA ALA A 306 -6.19 2.35 16.92
C ALA A 306 -7.03 2.39 18.21
N ASN A 307 -8.02 1.50 18.33
CA ASN A 307 -8.88 1.46 19.52
C ASN A 307 -8.12 1.09 20.81
N ILE A 308 -7.22 0.11 20.73
CA ILE A 308 -6.39 -0.30 21.88
C ILE A 308 -5.55 0.88 22.35
N TYR A 309 -4.74 1.45 21.47
CA TYR A 309 -3.75 2.44 21.84
C TYR A 309 -4.37 3.80 22.18
N GLU A 310 -5.46 4.19 21.51
CA GLU A 310 -6.23 5.39 21.86
C GLU A 310 -6.84 5.27 23.26
N LYS A 311 -7.45 4.12 23.63
CA LYS A 311 -7.97 3.89 25.00
C LYS A 311 -6.87 3.88 26.06
N LEU A 312 -5.64 3.63 25.68
CA LEU A 312 -4.46 3.70 26.56
C LEU A 312 -3.82 5.09 26.60
N GLY A 313 -4.40 6.07 25.88
CA GLY A 313 -3.98 7.48 25.93
C GLY A 313 -2.88 7.85 24.93
N PHE A 314 -2.54 6.98 23.99
CA PHE A 314 -1.58 7.30 22.92
C PHE A 314 -2.27 7.99 21.74
N PRO A 315 -1.66 9.03 21.15
CA PRO A 315 -2.11 9.58 19.87
C PRO A 315 -2.03 8.52 18.77
N VAL A 316 -3.10 8.42 17.98
CA VAL A 316 -3.20 7.46 16.88
C VAL A 316 -3.71 8.15 15.61
N ILE A 317 -3.16 7.80 14.45
CA ILE A 317 -3.51 8.41 13.17
C ILE A 317 -3.72 7.32 12.10
N PRO A 318 -4.94 7.18 11.55
CA PRO A 318 -6.19 7.82 11.91
C PRO A 318 -6.67 7.39 13.31
N ASN A 319 -7.56 8.18 13.92
CA ASN A 319 -8.16 7.78 15.19
C ASN A 319 -9.13 6.59 15.02
N SER A 320 -9.58 6.03 16.14
CA SER A 320 -10.38 4.81 16.14
C SER A 320 -11.76 4.95 15.45
N THR A 321 -12.25 6.16 15.22
CA THR A 321 -13.56 6.45 14.62
C THR A 321 -13.51 6.94 13.19
N GLU A 322 -12.36 7.43 12.73
CA GLU A 322 -12.17 7.95 11.37
C GLU A 322 -12.33 6.89 10.29
N SER A 323 -12.73 7.32 9.10
CA SER A 323 -12.75 6.50 7.88
C SER A 323 -11.33 6.05 7.51
N ARG A 324 -11.25 4.93 6.84
CA ARG A 324 -9.99 4.34 6.41
C ARG A 324 -9.88 4.35 4.90
N HIS A 325 -8.74 4.82 4.40
CA HIS A 325 -8.47 4.91 2.97
C HIS A 325 -7.17 4.20 2.59
N ASP A 326 -6.47 3.67 3.59
CA ASP A 326 -5.36 2.73 3.51
C ASP A 326 -5.38 1.75 4.70
N ILE A 327 -4.42 0.83 4.77
CA ILE A 327 -4.32 -0.17 5.84
C ILE A 327 -3.31 0.21 6.93
N ILE A 328 -2.75 1.42 6.90
CA ILE A 328 -1.69 1.85 7.83
C ILE A 328 -2.31 2.46 9.09
N GLN A 329 -1.77 2.08 10.24
CA GLN A 329 -2.06 2.68 11.54
C GLN A 329 -0.79 3.21 12.17
N ALA A 330 -0.71 4.53 12.35
CA ALA A 330 0.34 5.13 13.17
C ALA A 330 -0.09 5.18 14.64
N VAL A 331 0.87 4.91 15.54
CA VAL A 331 0.73 5.06 17.00
C VAL A 331 1.94 5.83 17.51
N GLU A 332 1.74 6.97 18.15
CA GLU A 332 2.81 7.80 18.69
C GLU A 332 3.07 7.46 20.16
N PHE A 333 4.24 6.91 20.45
CA PHE A 333 4.60 6.57 21.82
C PHE A 333 5.32 7.70 22.59
N GLY A 334 5.87 8.67 21.86
CA GLY A 334 6.63 9.79 22.46
C GLY A 334 8.01 9.41 23.02
N ILE A 335 8.34 8.12 23.05
CA ILE A 335 9.60 7.56 23.52
C ILE A 335 10.08 6.43 22.60
N PRO A 336 11.40 6.26 22.41
CA PRO A 336 11.94 5.22 21.52
C PRO A 336 11.62 3.81 22.00
N GLU A 337 11.59 3.56 23.30
CA GLU A 337 11.31 2.26 23.91
C GLU A 337 9.92 1.74 23.50
N GLY A 338 8.93 2.65 23.36
CA GLY A 338 7.58 2.29 22.92
C GLY A 338 7.56 1.74 21.50
N VAL A 339 8.29 2.36 20.58
CA VAL A 339 8.44 1.89 19.19
C VAL A 339 9.15 0.54 19.16
N ILE A 340 10.24 0.40 19.93
CA ILE A 340 11.06 -0.82 19.98
C ILE A 340 10.23 -2.01 20.52
N GLU A 341 9.57 -1.84 21.66
CA GLU A 341 8.79 -2.94 22.29
C GLU A 341 7.55 -3.29 21.46
N PHE A 342 6.90 -2.32 20.81
CA PHE A 342 5.83 -2.60 19.87
C PHE A 342 6.32 -3.50 18.73
N CYS A 343 7.42 -3.13 18.08
CA CYS A 343 7.98 -3.91 16.96
C CYS A 343 8.44 -5.30 17.40
N LYS A 344 9.06 -5.44 18.58
CA LYS A 344 9.42 -6.75 19.15
C LYS A 344 8.18 -7.64 19.34
N GLY A 345 7.07 -7.07 19.82
CA GLY A 345 5.81 -7.80 19.97
C GLY A 345 5.22 -8.25 18.63
N ILE A 346 5.23 -7.42 17.61
CA ILE A 346 4.79 -7.80 16.25
C ILE A 346 5.69 -8.92 15.69
N GLN A 347 7.01 -8.82 15.83
CA GLN A 347 7.95 -9.86 15.38
C GLN A 347 7.70 -11.19 16.10
N ALA A 348 7.46 -11.16 17.40
CA ALA A 348 7.20 -12.37 18.20
C ALA A 348 5.87 -13.06 17.80
N ALA A 349 4.92 -12.33 17.20
CA ALA A 349 3.67 -12.86 16.69
C ALA A 349 3.75 -13.34 15.22
N ALA A 350 4.87 -13.11 14.53
CA ALA A 350 5.03 -13.48 13.14
C ALA A 350 5.10 -15.01 12.95
N PRO A 351 4.63 -15.56 11.83
CA PRO A 351 4.75 -17.00 11.54
C PRO A 351 6.17 -17.39 11.10
N VAL A 352 6.95 -16.43 10.61
CA VAL A 352 8.32 -16.59 10.13
C VAL A 352 9.24 -15.77 11.01
N ASP A 353 10.40 -16.31 11.38
CA ASP A 353 11.43 -15.63 12.18
C ASP A 353 10.93 -15.02 13.51
N SER A 354 9.88 -15.60 14.13
CA SER A 354 9.33 -15.13 15.41
C SER A 354 10.33 -15.16 16.57
N TYR A 355 11.39 -15.95 16.45
CA TYR A 355 12.48 -16.07 17.43
C TYR A 355 13.54 -14.96 17.30
N VAL A 356 13.49 -14.15 16.25
CA VAL A 356 14.39 -13.03 16.03
C VAL A 356 13.91 -11.82 16.83
N THR A 357 14.82 -11.10 17.45
CA THR A 357 14.51 -9.82 18.10
C THR A 357 14.95 -8.68 17.20
N PRO A 358 14.02 -7.83 16.70
CA PRO A 358 14.39 -6.68 15.88
C PRO A 358 15.06 -5.61 16.76
N GLU A 359 16.05 -4.94 16.18
CA GLU A 359 16.75 -3.82 16.78
C GLU A 359 16.83 -2.65 15.80
N PRO A 360 16.85 -1.39 16.29
CA PRO A 360 17.10 -0.24 15.43
C PRO A 360 18.46 -0.33 14.73
N TRP A 361 18.49 0.04 13.46
CA TRP A 361 19.72 0.05 12.67
C TRP A 361 19.66 1.12 11.56
N PRO A 362 20.83 1.63 11.08
CA PRO A 362 20.86 2.59 9.99
C PRO A 362 20.46 1.91 8.67
N MET A 363 19.35 2.35 8.09
CA MET A 363 18.86 1.87 6.80
C MET A 363 19.23 2.82 5.67
N PRO A 364 19.66 2.32 4.50
CA PRO A 364 19.86 3.15 3.31
C PRO A 364 18.58 3.93 2.94
N GLY A 365 18.72 5.23 2.71
CA GLY A 365 17.60 6.08 2.34
C GLY A 365 16.86 6.76 3.48
N TYR A 366 17.22 6.48 4.74
CA TYR A 366 16.64 7.10 5.93
C TYR A 366 17.66 7.98 6.66
N ASP A 367 17.16 9.05 7.30
CA ASP A 367 17.96 10.03 8.06
C ASP A 367 18.11 9.69 9.56
N SER A 368 17.52 8.58 10.00
CA SER A 368 17.56 8.06 11.37
C SER A 368 17.57 6.55 11.37
N ASP A 369 17.96 5.93 12.46
CA ASP A 369 17.79 4.49 12.63
C ASP A 369 16.33 4.12 12.54
N VAL A 370 16.06 2.96 11.92
CA VAL A 370 14.71 2.40 11.77
C VAL A 370 14.68 1.01 12.38
N ILE A 371 13.62 0.70 13.13
CA ILE A 371 13.32 -0.66 13.55
C ILE A 371 12.22 -1.23 12.64
N MET A 372 12.37 -2.49 12.22
CA MET A 372 11.38 -3.19 11.39
C MET A 372 11.06 -4.55 12.00
N ALA A 373 9.77 -4.85 12.09
CA ALA A 373 9.24 -6.18 12.40
C ALA A 373 8.50 -6.70 11.16
N ALA A 374 9.04 -7.73 10.53
CA ALA A 374 8.54 -8.26 9.27
C ALA A 374 8.88 -9.74 9.10
N GLY A 375 8.22 -10.59 9.87
CA GLY A 375 8.28 -12.05 9.71
C GLY A 375 7.27 -12.50 8.67
N ALA A 376 7.58 -12.32 7.38
CA ALA A 376 6.70 -12.51 6.25
C ALA A 376 7.11 -13.71 5.37
N PHE A 377 6.15 -14.34 4.70
CA PHE A 377 6.40 -15.38 3.69
C PHE A 377 7.01 -14.80 2.41
N VAL A 378 6.61 -13.58 2.06
CA VAL A 378 7.16 -12.81 0.94
C VAL A 378 7.94 -11.64 1.49
N GLN A 379 9.25 -11.62 1.28
CA GLN A 379 10.12 -10.57 1.81
C GLN A 379 9.67 -9.18 1.36
N GLY A 380 9.47 -8.27 2.31
CA GLY A 380 9.00 -6.91 2.05
C GLY A 380 7.50 -6.78 1.81
N SER A 381 6.74 -7.87 1.96
CA SER A 381 5.26 -7.86 1.85
C SER A 381 4.65 -7.19 3.07
N SER A 382 4.21 -5.96 2.91
CA SER A 382 3.57 -5.18 3.98
C SER A 382 2.06 -5.38 4.08
N ILE A 383 1.44 -6.22 3.24
CA ILE A 383 0.09 -6.76 3.48
C ILE A 383 0.13 -7.90 4.50
N GLU A 384 1.28 -8.54 4.70
CA GLU A 384 1.52 -9.42 5.82
C GLU A 384 1.74 -8.61 7.10
N LEU A 385 1.61 -9.23 8.25
CA LEU A 385 1.75 -8.56 9.54
C LEU A 385 3.14 -7.92 9.67
N SER A 386 3.18 -6.60 9.77
CA SER A 386 4.43 -5.84 9.88
C SER A 386 4.25 -4.55 10.68
N ALA A 387 5.34 -4.09 11.24
CA ALA A 387 5.44 -2.78 11.86
C ALA A 387 6.85 -2.24 11.69
N ASP A 388 6.95 -0.97 11.45
CA ASP A 388 8.22 -0.26 11.39
C ASP A 388 8.10 1.14 12.00
N GLY A 389 9.21 1.71 12.39
CA GLY A 389 9.24 3.06 12.93
C GLY A 389 10.64 3.65 12.96
N PRO A 390 10.79 4.91 12.49
CA PRO A 390 12.02 5.67 12.65
C PRO A 390 12.23 6.03 14.13
N ILE A 391 13.46 5.88 14.62
CA ILE A 391 13.82 6.22 15.98
C ILE A 391 14.13 7.72 16.07
N LYS A 392 13.10 8.52 15.87
CA LYS A 392 13.12 9.99 16.00
C LYS A 392 11.78 10.51 16.47
N PRO A 393 11.70 11.68 17.12
CA PRO A 393 10.41 12.29 17.49
C PRO A 393 9.46 12.41 16.27
N PRO A 394 8.15 12.15 16.47
CA PRO A 394 7.45 11.89 17.74
C PRO A 394 7.52 10.43 18.24
N TYR A 395 8.42 9.60 17.74
CA TYR A 395 8.57 8.17 18.06
C TYR A 395 7.27 7.41 17.77
N ALA A 396 6.90 7.46 16.50
CA ALA A 396 5.71 6.78 15.99
C ALA A 396 6.10 5.42 15.37
N VAL A 397 5.25 4.43 15.58
CA VAL A 397 5.27 3.17 14.85
C VAL A 397 4.17 3.16 13.80
N TYR A 398 4.46 2.57 12.65
CA TYR A 398 3.53 2.37 11.55
C TYR A 398 3.23 0.88 11.45
N PHE A 399 2.06 0.49 11.95
CA PHE A 399 1.55 -0.88 11.89
C PHE A 399 0.74 -1.06 10.62
N GLN A 400 0.88 -2.22 9.97
CA GLN A 400 0.16 -2.55 8.75
C GLN A 400 0.04 -4.06 8.54
N GLY A 401 -0.96 -4.45 7.74
CA GLY A 401 -1.10 -5.81 7.28
C GLY A 401 -1.72 -6.79 8.29
N GLY A 402 -1.59 -8.04 7.91
CA GLY A 402 -2.20 -9.19 8.56
C GLY A 402 -3.11 -9.93 7.59
N LEU A 403 -2.63 -11.06 7.04
CA LEU A 403 -3.35 -11.85 6.03
C LEU A 403 -4.69 -12.38 6.55
N THR A 404 -4.82 -12.56 7.85
CA THR A 404 -6.06 -13.01 8.50
C THR A 404 -6.35 -12.16 9.73
N TRP A 405 -7.63 -11.93 10.03
CA TRP A 405 -8.03 -11.21 11.24
C TRP A 405 -7.48 -11.82 12.54
N PRO A 406 -7.55 -13.16 12.76
CA PRO A 406 -6.98 -13.74 13.98
C PRO A 406 -5.48 -13.48 14.15
N HIS A 407 -4.71 -13.46 13.06
CA HIS A 407 -3.28 -13.18 13.11
C HIS A 407 -3.00 -11.68 13.37
N ALA A 408 -3.74 -10.78 12.73
CA ALA A 408 -3.64 -9.35 13.02
C ALA A 408 -3.98 -9.06 14.50
N LYS A 409 -5.05 -9.66 15.03
CA LYS A 409 -5.41 -9.59 16.45
C LYS A 409 -4.28 -10.09 17.36
N LEU A 410 -3.70 -11.24 17.05
CA LEU A 410 -2.57 -11.80 17.81
C LEU A 410 -1.41 -10.81 17.84
N GLY A 411 -1.02 -10.25 16.70
CA GLY A 411 0.08 -9.29 16.61
C GLY A 411 -0.13 -8.07 17.51
N ILE A 412 -1.31 -7.48 17.46
CA ILE A 412 -1.65 -6.31 18.29
C ILE A 412 -1.67 -6.68 19.79
N LEU A 413 -2.22 -7.82 20.17
CA LEU A 413 -2.20 -8.26 21.56
C LEU A 413 -0.78 -8.57 22.04
N MET A 414 0.07 -9.12 21.18
CA MET A 414 1.48 -9.38 21.51
C MET A 414 2.26 -8.07 21.65
N SER A 415 2.05 -7.08 20.78
CA SER A 415 2.67 -5.77 20.93
C SER A 415 2.27 -5.11 22.26
N LEU A 416 0.99 -5.20 22.64
CA LEU A 416 0.51 -4.70 23.93
C LEU A 416 1.14 -5.47 25.11
N GLU A 417 1.26 -6.79 25.03
CA GLU A 417 1.91 -7.61 26.05
C GLU A 417 3.35 -7.18 26.29
N TYR A 418 4.11 -6.90 25.22
CA TYR A 418 5.50 -6.42 25.33
C TYR A 418 5.57 -5.05 25.99
N LEU A 419 4.72 -4.11 25.64
CA LEU A 419 4.64 -2.78 26.27
C LEU A 419 4.26 -2.87 27.76
N VAL A 420 3.37 -3.80 28.13
CA VAL A 420 3.02 -4.03 29.55
C VAL A 420 4.19 -4.68 30.31
N ARG A 421 4.93 -5.62 29.71
CA ARG A 421 6.15 -6.21 30.32
C ARG A 421 7.23 -5.17 30.54
N ALA A 422 7.38 -4.24 29.62
CA ALA A 422 8.34 -3.14 29.73
C ALA A 422 7.93 -2.03 30.70
N GLY A 423 6.71 -2.09 31.26
CA GLY A 423 6.19 -1.06 32.17
C GLY A 423 5.79 0.25 31.49
N ILE A 424 5.68 0.26 30.16
CA ILE A 424 5.27 1.43 29.36
C ILE A 424 3.74 1.61 29.45
N VAL A 425 3.01 0.50 29.57
CA VAL A 425 1.55 0.47 29.67
C VAL A 425 1.13 -0.27 30.95
N THR A 426 0.09 0.22 31.61
CA THR A 426 -0.58 -0.46 32.74
C THR A 426 -2.04 -0.73 32.37
N LEU A 427 -2.52 -1.99 32.58
CA LEU A 427 -3.90 -2.42 32.33
C LEU A 427 -4.64 -2.68 33.64
#